data_ed70a8e08b2ebb214a92c778cdea83a2
#
_entry.id   ed70a8e08b2ebb214a92c778cdea83a2
#
_cell.length_a   1.000
_cell.length_b   1.000
_cell.length_c   1.000
_cell.angle_alpha   90.00
_cell.angle_beta   90.00
_cell.angle_gamma   90.00
#
_symmetry.space_group_name_H-M   'P 1'
#
loop_
_entity.id
_entity.type
_entity.pdbx_description
1 polymer ?
#
loop_
_entity_poly.entity_id
_entity_poly.type
_entity_poly.pdbx_seq_one_letter_code
_entity_poly.pdbx_strand_id
1 'polypeptide(L)'
;ALTIFGLGISAFLGQNYVSMALPGLSSWNIPVLADIPFIGPILFQQNYVVYLSILAFFAVWFVLAKTRLGLLLKAVGESPESAHAMGYHVLAIRYGAVLFGGLMAGIGGAFLSTVYTPMWIENMVAGRGWIAIALVVFAVWKPSRLMLGAYLFGGVTILQFHAQALGIKVPNEFLAALPYLATIVVLVVISRDKKLLKMNLPASLGKTFVP
;
A
#
# COMPACT_ATOMS: atom_id res chain seq x y z
N ALA A 1 -14.21 13.52 8.85
CA ALA A 1 -14.49 13.23 10.26
C ALA A 1 -13.64 12.04 10.77
N LEU A 2 -13.73 10.83 10.20
CA LEU A 2 -13.00 9.64 10.67
C LEU A 2 -11.48 9.80 10.65
N THR A 3 -10.91 10.49 9.67
CA THR A 3 -9.48 10.75 9.60
C THR A 3 -9.00 11.60 10.76
N ILE A 4 -9.70 12.67 11.07
CA ILE A 4 -9.38 13.57 12.19
C ILE A 4 -9.54 12.82 13.52
N PHE A 5 -10.59 12.03 13.66
CA PHE A 5 -10.83 11.19 14.82
C PHE A 5 -9.68 10.17 15.01
N GLY A 6 -9.27 9.48 13.96
CA GLY A 6 -8.14 8.56 14.00
C GLY A 6 -6.81 9.22 14.36
N LEU A 7 -6.54 10.40 13.80
CA LEU A 7 -5.36 11.19 14.17
C LEU A 7 -5.39 11.62 15.64
N GLY A 8 -6.57 12.09 16.13
CA GLY A 8 -6.73 12.48 17.53
C GLY A 8 -6.52 11.32 18.51
N ILE A 9 -7.10 10.14 18.24
CA ILE A 9 -6.85 8.94 19.06
C ILE A 9 -5.38 8.54 19.01
N SER A 10 -4.77 8.54 17.82
CA SER A 10 -3.36 8.19 17.67
C SER A 10 -2.46 9.15 18.47
N ALA A 11 -2.72 10.45 18.38
CA ALA A 11 -1.99 11.47 19.16
C ALA A 11 -2.16 11.27 20.67
N PHE A 12 -3.39 11.05 21.12
CA PHE A 12 -3.70 10.83 22.54
C PHE A 12 -3.01 9.58 23.11
N LEU A 13 -3.08 8.45 22.40
CA LEU A 13 -2.43 7.21 22.83
C LEU A 13 -0.92 7.27 22.71
N GLY A 14 -0.42 7.99 21.71
CA GLY A 14 1.00 8.08 21.39
C GLY A 14 1.77 9.11 22.19
N GLN A 15 1.12 10.03 22.93
CA GLN A 15 1.79 11.16 23.58
C GLN A 15 2.92 10.75 24.53
N ASN A 16 2.79 9.61 25.22
CA ASN A 16 3.80 9.08 26.13
C ASN A 16 4.98 8.40 25.42
N TYR A 17 4.88 8.16 24.12
CA TYR A 17 5.88 7.45 23.32
C TYR A 17 6.57 8.37 22.31
N VAL A 18 6.29 9.68 22.38
CA VAL A 18 6.88 10.66 21.45
C VAL A 18 8.39 10.65 21.58
N SER A 19 9.07 10.49 20.44
CA SER A 19 10.55 10.48 20.35
C SER A 19 11.25 9.37 21.14
N MET A 20 10.52 8.41 21.68
CA MET A 20 11.16 7.23 22.27
C MET A 20 11.69 6.35 21.14
N ALA A 21 13.02 6.22 21.05
CA ALA A 21 13.64 5.32 20.07
C ALA A 21 13.34 3.87 20.45
N LEU A 22 12.74 3.14 19.54
CA LEU A 22 12.57 1.69 19.67
C LEU A 22 13.87 1.00 19.24
N PRO A 23 14.28 -0.09 19.90
CA PRO A 23 15.29 -0.97 19.33
C PRO A 23 14.76 -1.45 17.99
N GLY A 24 15.44 -1.07 16.90
CA GLY A 24 15.03 -1.45 15.54
C GLY A 24 14.82 -2.96 15.45
N LEU A 25 13.75 -3.35 14.79
CA LEU A 25 13.47 -4.77 14.56
C LEU A 25 14.60 -5.36 13.72
N SER A 26 15.26 -6.39 14.25
CA SER A 26 16.39 -7.04 13.61
C SER A 26 16.02 -7.60 12.24
N SER A 27 16.93 -7.50 11.27
CA SER A 27 16.81 -8.22 10.01
C SER A 27 16.92 -9.73 10.26
N TRP A 28 16.10 -10.48 9.56
CA TRP A 28 16.17 -11.94 9.63
C TRP A 28 17.16 -12.44 8.57
N ASN A 29 18.34 -12.85 9.03
CA ASN A 29 19.34 -13.42 8.14
C ASN A 29 19.01 -14.92 7.95
N ILE A 30 18.67 -15.30 6.72
CA ILE A 30 18.51 -16.71 6.36
C ILE A 30 19.91 -17.25 6.07
N PRO A 31 20.45 -18.14 6.94
CA PRO A 31 21.81 -18.65 6.75
C PRO A 31 21.94 -19.35 5.40
N VAL A 32 23.13 -19.31 4.80
CA VAL A 32 23.49 -19.89 3.48
C VAL A 32 22.94 -19.07 2.28
N LEU A 33 21.71 -18.57 2.31
CA LEU A 33 21.13 -17.78 1.21
C LEU A 33 21.52 -16.29 1.32
N ALA A 34 21.83 -15.84 2.52
CA ALA A 34 22.28 -14.47 2.78
C ALA A 34 23.67 -14.17 2.20
N ASP A 35 24.50 -15.19 2.00
CA ASP A 35 25.89 -15.07 1.53
C ASP A 35 26.01 -14.99 0.00
N ILE A 36 24.91 -15.11 -0.75
CA ILE A 36 24.92 -15.00 -2.21
C ILE A 36 25.19 -13.54 -2.59
N PRO A 37 26.28 -13.24 -3.35
CA PRO A 37 26.60 -11.88 -3.75
C PRO A 37 25.46 -11.26 -4.57
N PHE A 38 25.12 -10.00 -4.30
CA PHE A 38 24.04 -9.20 -4.87
C PHE A 38 22.61 -9.63 -4.47
N ILE A 39 22.28 -10.91 -4.51
CA ILE A 39 20.92 -11.42 -4.25
C ILE A 39 20.67 -11.59 -2.76
N GLY A 40 21.67 -12.04 -2.00
CA GLY A 40 21.58 -12.27 -0.56
C GLY A 40 21.06 -11.06 0.23
N PRO A 41 21.74 -9.89 0.16
CA PRO A 41 21.30 -8.70 0.87
C PRO A 41 19.92 -8.17 0.43
N ILE A 42 19.57 -8.35 -0.84
CA ILE A 42 18.31 -7.83 -1.39
C ILE A 42 17.11 -8.69 -0.98
N LEU A 43 17.25 -10.03 -0.97
CA LEU A 43 16.14 -10.94 -0.74
C LEU A 43 16.15 -11.63 0.61
N PHE A 44 17.32 -11.89 1.21
CA PHE A 44 17.46 -12.79 2.37
C PHE A 44 17.95 -12.12 3.65
N GLN A 45 18.18 -10.80 3.63
CA GLN A 45 18.57 -9.99 4.79
C GLN A 45 17.55 -8.90 5.11
N GLN A 46 16.27 -9.13 4.79
CA GLN A 46 15.22 -8.16 5.02
C GLN A 46 14.54 -8.36 6.38
N ASN A 47 13.84 -7.31 6.83
CA ASN A 47 13.01 -7.41 8.02
C ASN A 47 11.83 -8.35 7.76
N TYR A 48 11.38 -9.07 8.79
CA TYR A 48 10.24 -10.01 8.68
C TYR A 48 8.97 -9.35 8.15
N VAL A 49 8.76 -8.05 8.38
CA VAL A 49 7.59 -7.32 7.86
C VAL A 49 7.62 -7.22 6.33
N VAL A 50 8.82 -7.18 5.73
CA VAL A 50 8.97 -7.21 4.27
C VAL A 50 8.50 -8.56 3.71
N TYR A 51 8.90 -9.66 4.34
CA TYR A 51 8.43 -11.00 3.93
C TYR A 51 6.92 -11.14 4.13
N LEU A 52 6.38 -10.61 5.23
CA LEU A 52 4.94 -10.58 5.48
C LEU A 52 4.21 -9.79 4.39
N SER A 53 4.74 -8.67 3.92
CA SER A 53 4.14 -7.87 2.85
C SER A 53 4.10 -8.61 1.51
N ILE A 54 5.18 -9.35 1.19
CA ILE A 54 5.24 -10.19 -0.02
C ILE A 54 4.22 -11.34 0.09
N LEU A 55 4.17 -12.01 1.25
CA LEU A 55 3.19 -13.06 1.50
C LEU A 55 1.76 -12.52 1.39
N ALA A 56 1.46 -11.37 2.01
CA ALA A 56 0.16 -10.73 1.94
C ALA A 56 -0.22 -10.39 0.49
N PHE A 57 0.74 -9.88 -0.30
CA PHE A 57 0.51 -9.62 -1.72
C PHE A 57 0.09 -10.90 -2.47
N PHE A 58 0.85 -11.98 -2.33
CA PHE A 58 0.52 -13.24 -2.99
C PHE A 58 -0.80 -13.84 -2.49
N ALA A 59 -1.10 -13.71 -1.19
CA ALA A 59 -2.36 -14.15 -0.61
C ALA A 59 -3.55 -13.38 -1.21
N VAL A 60 -3.48 -12.06 -1.27
CA VAL A 60 -4.52 -11.21 -1.87
C VAL A 60 -4.66 -11.51 -3.36
N TRP A 61 -3.55 -11.61 -4.08
CA TRP A 61 -3.58 -11.96 -5.49
C TRP A 61 -4.23 -13.33 -5.74
N PHE A 62 -3.87 -14.34 -4.95
CA PHE A 62 -4.45 -15.69 -5.03
C PHE A 62 -5.94 -15.68 -4.73
N VAL A 63 -6.35 -15.00 -3.64
CA VAL A 63 -7.77 -14.87 -3.28
C VAL A 63 -8.56 -14.22 -4.42
N LEU A 64 -8.09 -13.10 -4.94
CA LEU A 64 -8.80 -12.36 -6.00
C LEU A 64 -8.79 -13.08 -7.36
N ALA A 65 -7.75 -13.87 -7.67
CA ALA A 65 -7.58 -14.52 -8.97
C ALA A 65 -8.14 -15.95 -9.02
N LYS A 66 -8.09 -16.68 -7.90
CA LYS A 66 -8.30 -18.13 -7.89
C LYS A 66 -9.40 -18.63 -6.96
N THR A 67 -10.02 -17.77 -6.14
CA THR A 67 -11.01 -18.23 -5.16
C THR A 67 -12.43 -17.74 -5.45
N ARG A 68 -13.42 -18.44 -4.87
CA ARG A 68 -14.82 -18.02 -4.93
C ARG A 68 -15.07 -16.68 -4.25
N LEU A 69 -14.32 -16.38 -3.17
CA LEU A 69 -14.37 -15.08 -2.50
C LEU A 69 -13.96 -13.95 -3.43
N GLY A 70 -12.90 -14.14 -4.22
CA GLY A 70 -12.47 -13.15 -5.20
C GLY A 70 -13.50 -12.90 -6.29
N LEU A 71 -14.17 -13.95 -6.78
CA LEU A 71 -15.27 -13.82 -7.73
C LEU A 71 -16.45 -13.07 -7.11
N LEU A 72 -16.80 -13.38 -5.88
CA LEU A 72 -17.89 -12.73 -5.15
C LEU A 72 -17.59 -11.24 -4.92
N LEU A 73 -16.38 -10.90 -4.49
CA LEU A 73 -15.95 -9.50 -4.32
C LEU A 73 -16.05 -8.71 -5.64
N LYS A 74 -15.62 -9.31 -6.76
CA LYS A 74 -15.73 -8.70 -8.08
C LYS A 74 -17.19 -8.54 -8.51
N ALA A 75 -18.03 -9.55 -8.30
CA ALA A 75 -19.46 -9.49 -8.62
C ALA A 75 -20.18 -8.38 -7.85
N VAL A 76 -19.93 -8.26 -6.54
CA VAL A 76 -20.46 -7.17 -5.70
C VAL A 76 -19.92 -5.81 -6.13
N GLY A 77 -18.66 -5.74 -6.62
CA GLY A 77 -18.07 -4.53 -7.15
C GLY A 77 -18.65 -4.10 -8.50
N GLU A 78 -19.07 -5.04 -9.33
CA GLU A 78 -19.62 -4.78 -10.66
C GLU A 78 -21.12 -4.45 -10.59
N SER A 79 -21.91 -5.31 -9.97
CA SER A 79 -23.37 -5.13 -9.79
C SER A 79 -23.83 -5.66 -8.44
N PRO A 80 -23.92 -4.79 -7.43
CA PRO A 80 -24.42 -5.17 -6.12
C PRO A 80 -25.88 -5.66 -6.16
N GLU A 81 -26.70 -5.07 -7.04
CA GLU A 81 -28.09 -5.45 -7.22
C GLU A 81 -28.23 -6.89 -7.70
N SER A 82 -27.43 -7.27 -8.71
CA SER A 82 -27.39 -8.64 -9.23
C SER A 82 -26.88 -9.63 -8.19
N ALA A 83 -25.88 -9.25 -7.40
CA ALA A 83 -25.36 -10.09 -6.32
C ALA A 83 -26.42 -10.28 -5.21
N HIS A 84 -27.17 -9.22 -4.88
CA HIS A 84 -28.26 -9.29 -3.93
C HIS A 84 -29.41 -10.21 -4.43
N ALA A 85 -29.80 -10.07 -5.70
CA ALA A 85 -30.81 -10.91 -6.31
C ALA A 85 -30.44 -12.42 -6.32
N MET A 86 -29.14 -12.74 -6.32
CA MET A 86 -28.64 -14.11 -6.15
C MET A 86 -28.58 -14.58 -4.69
N GLY A 87 -29.05 -13.77 -3.73
CA GLY A 87 -29.09 -14.12 -2.31
C GLY A 87 -27.83 -13.77 -1.51
N TYR A 88 -26.88 -13.04 -2.07
CA TYR A 88 -25.68 -12.64 -1.33
C TYR A 88 -25.91 -11.41 -0.46
N HIS A 89 -25.36 -11.42 0.75
CA HIS A 89 -25.40 -10.30 1.68
C HIS A 89 -24.39 -9.22 1.31
N VAL A 90 -24.72 -8.36 0.35
CA VAL A 90 -23.85 -7.33 -0.24
C VAL A 90 -23.21 -6.44 0.82
N LEU A 91 -23.98 -5.96 1.81
CA LEU A 91 -23.47 -5.11 2.87
C LEU A 91 -22.39 -5.80 3.70
N ALA A 92 -22.61 -7.05 4.12
CA ALA A 92 -21.63 -7.81 4.90
C ALA A 92 -20.30 -7.99 4.12
N ILE A 93 -20.39 -8.26 2.82
CA ILE A 93 -19.23 -8.41 1.96
C ILE A 93 -18.45 -7.09 1.82
N ARG A 94 -19.17 -5.96 1.63
CA ARG A 94 -18.55 -4.63 1.58
C ARG A 94 -17.89 -4.26 2.90
N TYR A 95 -18.56 -4.48 4.04
CA TYR A 95 -17.97 -4.25 5.37
C TYR A 95 -16.72 -5.11 5.58
N GLY A 96 -16.77 -6.40 5.24
CA GLY A 96 -15.61 -7.28 5.33
C GLY A 96 -14.41 -6.78 4.52
N ALA A 97 -14.65 -6.30 3.29
CA ALA A 97 -13.60 -5.75 2.44
C ALA A 97 -13.00 -4.45 3.03
N VAL A 98 -13.83 -3.56 3.58
CA VAL A 98 -13.37 -2.32 4.22
C VAL A 98 -12.58 -2.61 5.50
N LEU A 99 -13.06 -3.53 6.35
CA LEU A 99 -12.34 -3.95 7.56
C LEU A 99 -10.98 -4.56 7.23
N PHE A 100 -10.91 -5.42 6.20
CA PHE A 100 -9.65 -5.97 5.72
C PHE A 100 -8.71 -4.86 5.23
N GLY A 101 -9.21 -3.90 4.45
CA GLY A 101 -8.44 -2.73 4.00
C GLY A 101 -7.90 -1.91 5.17
N GLY A 102 -8.73 -1.65 6.19
CA GLY A 102 -8.34 -0.95 7.41
C GLY A 102 -7.24 -1.69 8.19
N LEU A 103 -7.35 -3.02 8.31
CA LEU A 103 -6.34 -3.86 8.94
C LEU A 103 -4.99 -3.77 8.20
N MET A 104 -4.99 -3.88 6.87
CA MET A 104 -3.78 -3.74 6.07
C MET A 104 -3.17 -2.34 6.17
N ALA A 105 -4.00 -1.30 6.19
CA ALA A 105 -3.55 0.08 6.40
C ALA A 105 -2.92 0.27 7.80
N GLY A 106 -3.49 -0.35 8.84
CA GLY A 106 -2.94 -0.36 10.20
C GLY A 106 -1.57 -1.02 10.27
N ILE A 107 -1.39 -2.18 9.61
CA ILE A 107 -0.08 -2.86 9.49
C ILE A 107 0.94 -1.95 8.76
N GLY A 108 0.52 -1.27 7.68
CA GLY A 108 1.37 -0.30 6.98
C GLY A 108 1.79 0.88 7.85
N GLY A 109 0.87 1.40 8.69
CA GLY A 109 1.18 2.44 9.67
C GLY A 109 2.16 1.96 10.75
N ALA A 110 1.95 0.76 11.28
CA ALA A 110 2.85 0.15 12.26
C ALA A 110 4.26 -0.05 11.68
N PHE A 111 4.39 -0.44 10.40
CA PHE A 111 5.69 -0.54 9.73
C PHE A 111 6.47 0.78 9.76
N LEU A 112 5.79 1.91 9.60
CA LEU A 112 6.46 3.23 9.62
C LEU A 112 7.11 3.49 10.98
N SER A 113 6.44 3.20 12.09
CA SER A 113 6.92 3.50 13.44
C SER A 113 7.81 2.43 14.05
N THR A 114 7.83 1.20 13.50
CA THR A 114 8.62 0.10 14.07
C THR A 114 9.84 -0.29 13.23
N VAL A 115 9.80 -0.04 11.92
CA VAL A 115 10.85 -0.47 10.99
C VAL A 115 11.47 0.70 10.23
N TYR A 116 10.63 1.52 9.59
CA TYR A 116 11.12 2.58 8.71
C TYR A 116 11.75 3.72 9.50
N THR A 117 11.05 4.22 10.52
CA THR A 117 11.58 5.22 11.48
C THR A 117 11.24 4.69 12.86
N PRO A 118 12.14 3.95 13.54
CA PRO A 118 11.83 3.22 14.77
C PRO A 118 11.64 4.17 15.96
N MET A 119 10.67 5.05 15.85
CA MET A 119 10.15 5.95 16.85
C MET A 119 8.74 6.37 16.48
N TRP A 120 7.94 6.77 17.46
CA TRP A 120 6.63 7.34 17.19
C TRP A 120 6.72 8.87 17.17
N ILE A 121 6.20 9.48 16.11
CA ILE A 121 6.09 10.94 15.96
C ILE A 121 4.66 11.24 15.52
N GLU A 122 4.07 12.28 16.08
CA GLU A 122 2.74 12.74 15.68
C GLU A 122 2.71 13.05 14.19
N ASN A 123 1.63 12.62 13.52
CA ASN A 123 1.43 12.80 12.08
C ASN A 123 2.51 12.18 11.17
N MET A 124 3.24 11.14 11.64
CA MET A 124 4.33 10.53 10.86
C MET A 124 3.90 9.90 9.51
N VAL A 125 2.62 9.62 9.33
CA VAL A 125 2.05 9.14 8.07
C VAL A 125 2.05 10.24 7.01
N ALA A 126 1.84 11.51 7.40
CA ALA A 126 2.02 12.72 6.59
C ALA A 126 1.50 12.61 5.14
N GLY A 127 0.27 12.10 4.96
CA GLY A 127 -0.34 11.98 3.63
C GLY A 127 0.11 10.78 2.77
N ARG A 128 0.99 9.91 3.25
CA ARG A 128 1.45 8.70 2.51
C ARG A 128 0.29 7.77 2.12
N GLY A 129 -0.82 7.78 2.87
CA GLY A 129 -2.03 7.05 2.49
C GLY A 129 -2.63 7.51 1.16
N TRP A 130 -2.52 8.79 0.81
CA TRP A 130 -2.97 9.31 -0.49
C TRP A 130 -2.13 8.75 -1.64
N ILE A 131 -0.82 8.56 -1.42
CA ILE A 131 0.07 7.92 -2.39
C ILE A 131 -0.37 6.48 -2.62
N ALA A 132 -0.75 5.74 -1.58
CA ALA A 132 -1.25 4.38 -1.72
C ALA A 132 -2.53 4.32 -2.57
N ILE A 133 -3.47 5.26 -2.38
CA ILE A 133 -4.67 5.38 -3.23
C ILE A 133 -4.29 5.70 -4.67
N ALA A 134 -3.39 6.66 -4.88
CA ALA A 134 -2.90 7.01 -6.21
C ALA A 134 -2.25 5.81 -6.91
N LEU A 135 -1.48 4.98 -6.19
CA LEU A 135 -0.90 3.76 -6.72
C LEU A 135 -1.95 2.71 -7.11
N VAL A 136 -3.08 2.61 -6.38
CA VAL A 136 -4.20 1.71 -6.76
C VAL A 136 -4.84 2.17 -8.07
N VAL A 137 -5.08 3.47 -8.23
CA VAL A 137 -5.59 4.06 -9.48
C VAL A 137 -4.60 3.83 -10.62
N PHE A 138 -3.30 4.08 -10.38
CA PHE A 138 -2.19 3.77 -11.27
C PHE A 138 -2.20 2.29 -11.71
N ALA A 139 -2.37 1.37 -10.78
CA ALA A 139 -2.40 -0.06 -11.06
C ALA A 139 -3.64 -0.49 -11.83
N VAL A 140 -4.60 0.41 -12.07
CA VAL A 140 -5.89 0.10 -12.70
C VAL A 140 -6.56 -1.09 -12.00
N TRP A 141 -6.58 -1.06 -10.67
CA TRP A 141 -7.14 -2.10 -9.78
C TRP A 141 -6.56 -3.51 -9.98
N LYS A 142 -5.38 -3.64 -10.62
CA LYS A 142 -4.70 -4.94 -10.80
C LYS A 142 -3.59 -5.12 -9.74
N PRO A 143 -3.64 -6.16 -8.89
CA PRO A 143 -2.64 -6.37 -7.83
C PRO A 143 -1.19 -6.46 -8.37
N SER A 144 -0.99 -7.14 -9.50
CA SER A 144 0.34 -7.26 -10.12
C SER A 144 0.96 -5.92 -10.53
N ARG A 145 0.14 -5.00 -11.06
CA ARG A 145 0.59 -3.66 -11.41
C ARG A 145 0.81 -2.79 -10.17
N LEU A 146 0.01 -3.01 -9.12
CA LEU A 146 0.18 -2.33 -7.84
C LEU A 146 1.56 -2.65 -7.24
N MET A 147 1.98 -3.91 -7.29
CA MET A 147 3.31 -4.31 -6.83
C MET A 147 4.42 -3.59 -7.61
N LEU A 148 4.33 -3.57 -8.95
CA LEU A 148 5.29 -2.83 -9.78
C LEU A 148 5.32 -1.33 -9.44
N GLY A 149 4.14 -0.72 -9.25
CA GLY A 149 4.03 0.70 -8.85
C GLY A 149 4.65 0.96 -7.48
N ALA A 150 4.43 0.09 -6.50
CA ALA A 150 4.99 0.21 -5.16
C ALA A 150 6.53 0.13 -5.19
N TYR A 151 7.10 -0.83 -5.93
CA TYR A 151 8.55 -0.93 -6.09
C TYR A 151 9.14 0.24 -6.87
N LEU A 152 8.45 0.73 -7.90
CA LEU A 152 8.88 1.92 -8.64
C LEU A 152 8.92 3.14 -7.71
N PHE A 153 7.84 3.39 -6.97
CA PHE A 153 7.77 4.50 -6.04
C PHE A 153 8.82 4.39 -4.93
N GLY A 154 8.97 3.21 -4.33
CA GLY A 154 9.99 2.94 -3.31
C GLY A 154 11.41 3.10 -3.86
N GLY A 155 11.67 2.61 -5.08
CA GLY A 155 12.96 2.74 -5.76
C GLY A 155 13.32 4.21 -6.04
N VAL A 156 12.38 5.02 -6.52
CA VAL A 156 12.59 6.46 -6.72
C VAL A 156 12.87 7.16 -5.40
N THR A 157 12.19 6.77 -4.31
CA THR A 157 12.43 7.32 -2.97
C THR A 157 13.83 6.97 -2.47
N ILE A 158 14.30 5.74 -2.65
CA ILE A 158 15.66 5.32 -2.28
C ILE A 158 16.69 6.07 -3.14
N LEU A 159 16.45 6.22 -4.43
CA LEU A 159 17.30 6.99 -5.34
C LEU A 159 17.43 8.45 -4.89
N GLN A 160 16.36 9.06 -4.43
CA GLN A 160 16.34 10.39 -3.85
C GLN A 160 17.31 10.49 -2.66
N PHE A 161 17.21 9.58 -1.68
CA PHE A 161 18.11 9.57 -0.52
C PHE A 161 19.57 9.35 -0.92
N HIS A 162 19.83 8.47 -1.88
CA HIS A 162 21.18 8.24 -2.41
C HIS A 162 21.75 9.49 -3.10
N ALA A 163 20.95 10.17 -3.90
CA ALA A 163 21.35 11.40 -4.56
C ALA A 163 21.71 12.50 -3.56
N GLN A 164 20.94 12.62 -2.47
CA GLN A 164 21.26 13.53 -1.37
C GLN A 164 22.58 13.16 -0.68
N ALA A 165 22.81 11.87 -0.41
CA ALA A 165 24.03 11.38 0.22
C ALA A 165 25.29 11.61 -0.64
N LEU A 166 25.15 11.55 -1.97
CA LEU A 166 26.24 11.84 -2.94
C LEU A 166 26.51 13.33 -3.10
N GLY A 167 25.78 14.21 -2.39
CA GLY A 167 25.99 15.65 -2.45
C GLY A 167 25.64 16.28 -3.79
N ILE A 168 24.74 15.67 -4.56
CA ILE A 168 24.26 16.23 -5.82
C ILE A 168 23.60 17.59 -5.52
N LYS A 169 24.11 18.65 -6.14
CA LYS A 169 23.66 20.03 -5.94
C LYS A 169 22.29 20.31 -6.60
N VAL A 170 21.29 19.55 -6.20
CA VAL A 170 19.91 19.76 -6.60
C VAL A 170 19.13 20.11 -5.33
N PRO A 171 18.26 21.13 -5.36
CA PRO A 171 17.42 21.47 -4.19
C PRO A 171 16.66 20.24 -3.67
N ASN A 172 16.67 20.06 -2.35
CA ASN A 172 16.03 18.90 -1.70
C ASN A 172 14.54 18.79 -2.05
N GLU A 173 13.89 19.91 -2.28
CA GLU A 173 12.48 20.00 -2.68
C GLU A 173 12.24 19.33 -4.05
N PHE A 174 13.17 19.49 -4.98
CA PHE A 174 13.11 18.82 -6.29
C PHE A 174 13.29 17.32 -6.17
N LEU A 175 14.25 16.89 -5.38
CA LEU A 175 14.47 15.46 -5.11
C LEU A 175 13.26 14.84 -4.39
N ALA A 176 12.65 15.56 -3.45
CA ALA A 176 11.44 15.12 -2.75
C ALA A 176 10.21 15.05 -3.68
N ALA A 177 10.18 15.83 -4.76
CA ALA A 177 9.11 15.79 -5.76
C ALA A 177 9.25 14.62 -6.75
N LEU A 178 10.42 13.99 -6.90
CA LEU A 178 10.67 12.93 -7.88
C LEU A 178 9.68 11.75 -7.81
N PRO A 179 9.33 11.18 -6.64
CA PRO A 179 8.37 10.09 -6.56
C PRO A 179 6.98 10.50 -7.08
N TYR A 180 6.57 11.73 -6.80
CA TYR A 180 5.27 12.27 -7.26
C TYR A 180 5.28 12.52 -8.77
N LEU A 181 6.36 13.08 -9.30
CA LEU A 181 6.55 13.28 -10.74
C LEU A 181 6.55 11.94 -11.49
N ALA A 182 7.27 10.94 -10.97
CA ALA A 182 7.25 9.58 -11.53
C ALA A 182 5.83 9.02 -11.57
N THR A 183 5.06 9.20 -10.49
CA THR A 183 3.67 8.76 -10.43
C THR A 183 2.80 9.47 -11.47
N ILE A 184 2.95 10.79 -11.62
CA ILE A 184 2.22 11.58 -12.63
C ILE A 184 2.55 11.11 -14.04
N VAL A 185 3.84 10.93 -14.37
CA VAL A 185 4.26 10.46 -15.70
C VAL A 185 3.63 9.12 -16.01
N VAL A 186 3.66 8.20 -15.07
CA VAL A 186 3.09 6.86 -15.30
C VAL A 186 1.57 6.89 -15.36
N LEU A 187 0.89 7.74 -14.57
CA LEU A 187 -0.55 7.96 -14.70
C LEU A 187 -0.91 8.51 -16.08
N VAL A 188 -0.15 9.46 -16.61
CA VAL A 188 -0.37 9.99 -17.96
C VAL A 188 -0.20 8.90 -19.02
N VAL A 189 0.83 8.07 -18.90
CA VAL A 189 1.07 6.96 -19.85
C VAL A 189 -0.07 5.95 -19.82
N ILE A 190 -0.56 5.57 -18.64
CA ILE A 190 -1.65 4.59 -18.50
C ILE A 190 -2.99 5.18 -18.92
N SER A 191 -3.24 6.47 -18.66
CA SER A 191 -4.48 7.15 -19.04
C SER A 191 -4.69 7.23 -20.55
N ARG A 192 -3.65 7.03 -21.35
CA ARG A 192 -3.78 6.95 -22.82
C ARG A 192 -4.62 5.76 -23.28
N ASP A 193 -4.65 4.67 -22.50
CA ASP A 193 -5.44 3.50 -22.85
C ASP A 193 -6.78 3.47 -22.11
N LYS A 194 -7.75 4.19 -22.66
CA LYS A 194 -9.12 4.30 -22.12
C LYS A 194 -9.85 2.94 -22.03
N LYS A 195 -9.48 1.95 -22.84
CA LYS A 195 -10.07 0.60 -22.78
C LYS A 195 -9.65 -0.13 -21.52
N LEU A 196 -8.36 -0.05 -21.16
CA LEU A 196 -7.84 -0.69 -19.95
C LEU A 196 -8.46 -0.11 -18.67
N LEU A 197 -8.68 1.20 -18.63
CA LEU A 197 -9.33 1.87 -17.51
C LEU A 197 -10.77 1.38 -17.32
N LYS A 198 -11.57 1.37 -18.40
CA LYS A 198 -12.98 0.96 -18.34
C LYS A 198 -13.16 -0.52 -17.98
N MET A 199 -12.26 -1.39 -18.42
CA MET A 199 -12.38 -2.84 -18.21
C MET A 199 -12.10 -3.29 -16.76
N ASN A 200 -11.39 -2.51 -15.97
CA ASN A 200 -10.96 -2.93 -14.63
C ASN A 200 -11.55 -2.09 -13.49
N LEU A 201 -12.17 -0.95 -13.82
CA LEU A 201 -12.82 -0.10 -12.83
C LEU A 201 -14.13 -0.77 -12.39
N PRO A 202 -14.33 -1.04 -11.07
CA PRO A 202 -15.60 -1.57 -10.59
C PRO A 202 -16.74 -0.60 -10.91
N ALA A 203 -17.79 -1.08 -11.58
CA ALA A 203 -18.89 -0.21 -12.05
C ALA A 203 -19.71 0.41 -10.92
N SER A 204 -19.69 -0.19 -9.73
CA SER A 204 -20.37 0.32 -8.53
C SER A 204 -19.49 1.20 -7.65
N LEU A 205 -18.26 1.55 -8.08
CA LEU A 205 -17.36 2.37 -7.28
C LEU A 205 -18.01 3.75 -6.98
N GLY A 206 -18.06 4.11 -5.70
CA GLY A 206 -18.67 5.36 -5.25
C GLY A 206 -20.21 5.37 -5.22
N LYS A 207 -20.88 4.27 -5.61
CA LYS A 207 -22.34 4.18 -5.53
C LYS A 207 -22.78 3.58 -4.19
N THR A 208 -23.80 4.18 -3.59
CA THR A 208 -24.49 3.62 -2.43
C THR A 208 -25.35 2.44 -2.88
N PHE A 209 -25.39 1.40 -2.07
CA PHE A 209 -26.30 0.29 -2.27
C PHE A 209 -27.36 0.32 -1.14
N VAL A 210 -28.62 0.33 -1.52
CA VAL A 210 -29.76 0.21 -0.63
C VAL A 210 -30.42 -1.11 -0.99
N PRO A 211 -30.51 -2.08 -0.04
CA PRO A 211 -31.10 -3.40 -0.27
C PRO A 211 -32.61 -3.33 -0.49
#